data_c2f26fde9e489b50517984c0ad2aa737
#
_entry.id   c2f26fde9e489b50517984c0ad2aa737
#
_cell.length_a   1.000
_cell.length_b   1.000
_cell.length_c   1.000
_cell.angle_alpha   90.00
_cell.angle_beta   90.00
_cell.angle_gamma   90.00
#
_symmetry.space_group_name_H-M   'P 1'
#
loop_
_entity.id
_entity.type
_entity.pdbx_description
1 polymer ?
#
loop_
_entity_poly.entity_id
_entity_poly.type
_entity_poly.pdbx_seq_one_letter_code
_entity_poly.pdbx_strand_id
1 'polypeptide(L)'
;MSDGLCVSCSLCCNGTLFSRLAISQQEADRLEGDIEVFTRNEKLRMRLPCPQLGNDGACGCYLQRPETCRTYRCQLLKRNERDAIPNADALAIVKDLHAMQDKAKSAAIDATPGPERRKGNTNAAQAMRALKTARSKHPEEIDKYLFQNAEFHFETFVRYVRLHLQPNFRKEK
;
A
#
# COMPACT_ATOMS: atom_id res chain seq x y z
N MET A 1 1.04 -18.15 -15.46
CA MET A 1 -0.02 -17.92 -14.44
C MET A 1 0.52 -16.91 -13.42
N SER A 2 0.40 -15.63 -13.77
CA SER A 2 0.92 -14.48 -12.97
C SER A 2 0.06 -14.11 -11.75
N ASP A 3 -1.08 -14.74 -11.60
CA ASP A 3 -2.06 -14.39 -10.55
C ASP A 3 -1.54 -14.65 -9.12
N GLY A 4 -0.66 -15.64 -8.93
CA GLY A 4 -0.05 -15.93 -7.63
C GLY A 4 0.84 -14.80 -7.09
N LEU A 5 1.53 -14.06 -7.96
CA LEU A 5 2.40 -12.95 -7.54
C LEU A 5 1.60 -11.78 -6.98
N CYS A 6 0.46 -11.43 -7.59
CA CYS A 6 -0.40 -10.36 -7.09
C CYS A 6 -1.06 -10.71 -5.75
N VAL A 7 -1.52 -11.96 -5.59
CA VAL A 7 -2.10 -12.45 -4.31
C VAL A 7 -1.05 -12.39 -3.21
N SER A 8 0.16 -12.89 -3.48
CA SER A 8 1.27 -12.84 -2.50
C SER A 8 1.70 -11.41 -2.18
N CYS A 9 1.57 -10.47 -3.13
CA CYS A 9 2.02 -9.08 -2.96
C CYS A 9 1.00 -8.19 -2.25
N SER A 10 -0.25 -8.18 -2.67
CA SER A 10 -1.38 -7.36 -2.17
C SER A 10 -1.13 -5.86 -1.92
N LEU A 11 0.06 -5.30 -2.21
CA LEU A 11 0.44 -3.91 -1.92
C LEU A 11 -0.41 -2.86 -2.65
N CYS A 12 -1.05 -3.22 -3.75
CA CYS A 12 -2.05 -2.38 -4.40
C CYS A 12 -3.33 -2.33 -3.57
N CYS A 13 -3.80 -3.50 -3.11
CA CYS A 13 -5.08 -3.67 -2.42
C CYS A 13 -5.06 -3.18 -0.98
N ASN A 14 -3.93 -3.30 -0.29
CA ASN A 14 -3.77 -2.85 1.10
C ASN A 14 -3.55 -1.34 1.26
N GLY A 15 -3.64 -0.57 0.17
CA GLY A 15 -3.50 0.88 0.21
C GLY A 15 -2.06 1.40 0.25
N THR A 16 -1.06 0.55 0.09
CA THR A 16 0.36 0.95 0.10
C THR A 16 0.73 1.71 -1.17
N LEU A 17 0.50 1.13 -2.35
CA LEU A 17 0.82 1.77 -3.62
C LEU A 17 -0.19 2.85 -4.01
N PHE A 18 -1.46 2.61 -3.73
CA PHE A 18 -2.55 3.53 -4.04
C PHE A 18 -3.40 3.78 -2.80
N SER A 19 -3.80 5.02 -2.56
CA SER A 19 -4.73 5.37 -1.48
C SER A 19 -6.20 5.32 -1.94
N ARG A 20 -6.41 5.19 -3.25
CA ARG A 20 -7.73 5.20 -3.90
C ARG A 20 -7.66 4.55 -5.27
N LEU A 21 -8.78 4.01 -5.70
CA LEU A 21 -8.97 3.36 -7.00
C LEU A 21 -10.09 4.07 -7.75
N ALA A 22 -9.92 4.32 -9.05
CA ALA A 22 -11.01 4.77 -9.91
C ALA A 22 -11.93 3.57 -10.22
N ILE A 23 -13.24 3.77 -10.09
CA ILE A 23 -14.27 2.77 -10.37
C ILE A 23 -15.42 3.41 -11.10
N SER A 24 -16.19 2.63 -11.85
CA SER A 24 -17.48 3.04 -12.39
C SER A 24 -18.60 2.85 -11.35
N GLN A 25 -19.78 3.46 -11.59
CA GLN A 25 -20.94 3.23 -10.73
C GLN A 25 -21.35 1.76 -10.73
N GLN A 26 -21.36 1.11 -11.88
CA GLN A 26 -21.69 -0.31 -11.99
C GLN A 26 -20.72 -1.22 -11.22
N GLU A 27 -19.45 -0.83 -11.14
CA GLU A 27 -18.46 -1.57 -10.35
C GLU A 27 -18.68 -1.33 -8.86
N ALA A 28 -19.00 -0.11 -8.44
CA ALA A 28 -19.35 0.20 -7.06
C ALA A 28 -20.56 -0.61 -6.59
N ASP A 29 -21.59 -0.71 -7.43
CA ASP A 29 -22.84 -1.43 -7.11
C ASP A 29 -22.65 -2.96 -7.01
N ARG A 30 -21.60 -3.50 -7.64
CA ARG A 30 -21.27 -4.94 -7.59
C ARG A 30 -20.37 -5.34 -6.43
N LEU A 31 -19.65 -4.38 -5.87
CA LEU A 31 -18.73 -4.64 -4.77
C LEU A 31 -19.54 -4.74 -3.47
N GLU A 32 -19.46 -5.89 -2.82
CA GLU A 32 -20.07 -6.12 -1.52
C GLU A 32 -19.24 -5.47 -0.40
N GLY A 33 -19.91 -5.13 0.71
CA GLY A 33 -19.27 -4.60 1.92
C GLY A 33 -19.22 -3.07 1.99
N ASP A 34 -18.67 -2.56 3.07
CA ASP A 34 -18.56 -1.12 3.37
C ASP A 34 -17.48 -0.45 2.50
N ILE A 35 -17.87 -0.10 1.29
CA ILE A 35 -17.00 0.60 0.35
C ILE A 35 -17.18 2.10 0.53
N GLU A 36 -16.14 2.78 0.99
CA GLU A 36 -16.14 4.24 1.00
C GLU A 36 -15.91 4.77 -0.42
N VAL A 37 -17.00 5.21 -1.05
CA VAL A 37 -17.00 5.78 -2.41
C VAL A 37 -17.11 7.29 -2.33
N PHE A 38 -16.36 8.00 -3.17
CA PHE A 38 -16.39 9.46 -3.26
C PHE A 38 -16.04 9.93 -4.68
N THR A 39 -16.51 11.12 -5.03
CA THR A 39 -16.19 11.76 -6.32
C THR A 39 -15.02 12.73 -6.14
N ARG A 40 -14.04 12.65 -7.06
CA ARG A 40 -12.96 13.63 -7.15
C ARG A 40 -12.57 13.85 -8.61
N ASN A 41 -12.54 15.12 -9.04
CA ASN A 41 -12.31 15.51 -10.43
C ASN A 41 -13.26 14.74 -11.38
N GLU A 42 -14.55 14.78 -11.07
CA GLU A 42 -15.65 14.14 -11.85
C GLU A 42 -15.54 12.61 -11.98
N LYS A 43 -14.60 11.98 -11.27
CA LYS A 43 -14.39 10.54 -11.30
C LYS A 43 -14.76 9.90 -9.96
N LEU A 44 -15.57 8.86 -10.04
CA LEU A 44 -15.90 8.03 -8.90
C LEU A 44 -14.66 7.22 -8.45
N ARG A 45 -14.44 7.16 -7.17
CA ARG A 45 -13.28 6.48 -6.56
C ARG A 45 -13.69 5.76 -5.29
N MET A 46 -13.04 4.64 -5.03
CA MET A 46 -13.10 3.98 -3.73
C MET A 46 -11.80 4.19 -2.96
N ARG A 47 -11.89 4.21 -1.63
CA ARG A 47 -10.70 4.24 -0.74
C ARG A 47 -10.07 2.86 -0.65
N LEU A 48 -8.76 2.86 -0.39
CA LEU A 48 -7.99 1.68 -0.05
C LEU A 48 -7.47 1.80 1.39
N PRO A 49 -7.35 0.69 2.14
CA PRO A 49 -7.36 -0.71 1.69
C PRO A 49 -8.71 -1.15 1.14
N CYS A 50 -8.67 -2.11 0.21
CA CYS A 50 -9.85 -2.69 -0.39
C CYS A 50 -10.62 -3.54 0.62
N PRO A 51 -11.93 -3.35 0.83
CA PRO A 51 -12.71 -4.17 1.77
C PRO A 51 -12.80 -5.65 1.35
N GLN A 52 -12.56 -5.94 0.07
CA GLN A 52 -12.52 -7.29 -0.48
C GLN A 52 -11.16 -8.00 -0.35
N LEU A 53 -10.19 -7.36 0.32
CA LEU A 53 -8.89 -7.97 0.59
C LEU A 53 -9.01 -8.89 1.81
N GLY A 54 -8.86 -10.19 1.59
CA GLY A 54 -8.81 -11.19 2.66
C GLY A 54 -7.55 -11.07 3.53
N ASN A 55 -7.60 -11.64 4.72
CA ASN A 55 -6.46 -11.68 5.64
C ASN A 55 -5.27 -12.49 5.09
N ASP A 56 -5.53 -13.37 4.17
CA ASP A 56 -4.54 -14.18 3.43
C ASP A 56 -3.94 -13.45 2.22
N GLY A 57 -4.33 -12.18 1.97
CA GLY A 57 -3.92 -11.40 0.81
C GLY A 57 -4.73 -11.69 -0.46
N ALA A 58 -5.68 -12.63 -0.42
CA ALA A 58 -6.53 -12.95 -1.56
C ALA A 58 -7.60 -11.88 -1.80
N CYS A 59 -8.01 -11.74 -3.07
CA CYS A 59 -9.09 -10.85 -3.47
C CYS A 59 -10.43 -11.59 -3.44
N GLY A 60 -11.32 -11.24 -2.52
CA GLY A 60 -12.67 -11.85 -2.40
C GLY A 60 -13.57 -11.63 -3.61
N CYS A 61 -13.34 -10.56 -4.39
CA CYS A 61 -14.09 -10.28 -5.61
C CYS A 61 -13.27 -10.52 -6.90
N TYR A 62 -12.34 -11.50 -6.92
CA TYR A 62 -11.37 -11.67 -8.00
C TYR A 62 -11.96 -11.68 -9.41
N LEU A 63 -13.05 -12.40 -9.63
CA LEU A 63 -13.74 -12.47 -10.93
C LEU A 63 -14.49 -11.19 -11.29
N GLN A 64 -14.92 -10.41 -10.29
CA GLN A 64 -15.69 -9.17 -10.44
C GLN A 64 -14.88 -7.92 -10.13
N ARG A 65 -13.57 -8.07 -9.96
CA ARG A 65 -12.69 -6.94 -9.62
C ARG A 65 -12.80 -5.81 -10.65
N PRO A 66 -12.70 -4.55 -10.20
CA PRO A 66 -12.76 -3.37 -11.07
C PRO A 66 -11.75 -3.46 -12.23
N GLU A 67 -12.09 -2.84 -13.35
CA GLU A 67 -11.24 -2.82 -14.54
C GLU A 67 -9.83 -2.29 -14.24
N THR A 68 -9.74 -1.25 -13.44
CA THR A 68 -8.45 -0.70 -12.99
C THR A 68 -7.60 -1.76 -12.29
N CYS A 69 -8.19 -2.66 -11.50
CA CYS A 69 -7.47 -3.77 -10.86
C CYS A 69 -7.04 -4.82 -11.87
N ARG A 70 -7.85 -5.07 -12.90
CA ARG A 70 -7.56 -6.07 -13.95
C ARG A 70 -6.49 -5.62 -14.91
N THR A 71 -6.45 -4.33 -15.21
CA THR A 71 -5.56 -3.75 -16.24
C THR A 71 -4.23 -3.24 -15.68
N TYR A 72 -4.19 -2.88 -14.39
CA TYR A 72 -2.94 -2.41 -13.79
C TYR A 72 -1.88 -3.51 -13.73
N ARG A 73 -0.68 -3.19 -14.20
CA ARG A 73 0.51 -4.04 -14.16
C ARG A 73 1.69 -3.25 -13.60
N CYS A 74 2.15 -3.61 -12.40
CA CYS A 74 3.39 -3.06 -11.85
C CYS A 74 4.61 -3.56 -12.63
N GLN A 75 5.76 -2.97 -12.42
CA GLN A 75 6.97 -3.37 -13.16
C GLN A 75 7.42 -4.80 -12.85
N LEU A 76 7.32 -5.24 -11.59
CA LEU A 76 7.67 -6.59 -11.19
C LEU A 76 6.80 -7.61 -11.93
N LEU A 77 5.48 -7.39 -11.95
CA LEU A 77 4.54 -8.23 -12.68
C LEU A 77 4.87 -8.27 -14.18
N LYS A 78 5.10 -7.10 -14.81
CA LYS A 78 5.49 -7.02 -16.22
C LYS A 78 6.78 -7.78 -16.55
N ARG A 79 7.76 -7.74 -15.65
CA ARG A 79 9.02 -8.48 -15.81
C ARG A 79 8.80 -9.98 -15.68
N ASN A 80 7.99 -10.41 -14.74
CA ASN A 80 7.64 -11.80 -14.54
C ASN A 80 6.81 -12.36 -15.70
N GLU A 81 5.81 -11.61 -16.19
CA GLU A 81 4.97 -11.99 -17.35
C GLU A 81 5.76 -12.11 -18.67
N ARG A 82 6.92 -11.46 -18.77
CA ARG A 82 7.82 -11.52 -19.93
C ARG A 82 9.00 -12.47 -19.77
N ASP A 83 8.97 -13.29 -18.72
CA ASP A 83 10.07 -14.18 -18.33
C ASP A 83 11.42 -13.47 -18.09
N ALA A 84 11.39 -12.14 -17.88
CA ALA A 84 12.59 -11.35 -17.56
C ALA A 84 13.03 -11.49 -16.10
N ILE A 85 12.25 -12.15 -15.26
CA ILE A 85 12.59 -12.56 -13.92
C ILE A 85 11.85 -13.87 -13.59
N PRO A 86 12.53 -14.88 -13.02
CA PRO A 86 11.90 -16.11 -12.55
C PRO A 86 10.84 -15.82 -11.47
N ASN A 87 9.80 -16.62 -11.42
CA ASN A 87 8.72 -16.44 -10.44
C ASN A 87 9.21 -16.54 -8.99
N ALA A 88 10.18 -17.42 -8.71
CA ALA A 88 10.80 -17.56 -7.39
C ALA A 88 11.47 -16.25 -6.95
N ASP A 89 12.22 -15.60 -7.85
CA ASP A 89 12.90 -14.33 -7.57
C ASP A 89 11.90 -13.18 -7.40
N ALA A 90 10.84 -13.17 -8.20
CA ALA A 90 9.75 -12.20 -8.05
C ALA A 90 9.05 -12.33 -6.68
N LEU A 91 8.79 -13.56 -6.22
CA LEU A 91 8.24 -13.84 -4.89
C LEU A 91 9.22 -13.47 -3.77
N ALA A 92 10.52 -13.67 -3.94
CA ALA A 92 11.52 -13.20 -2.99
C ALA A 92 11.49 -11.67 -2.83
N ILE A 93 11.41 -10.92 -3.93
CA ILE A 93 11.24 -9.45 -3.91
C ILE A 93 9.97 -9.06 -3.16
N VAL A 94 8.85 -9.77 -3.36
CA VAL A 94 7.61 -9.52 -2.63
C VAL A 94 7.78 -9.74 -1.14
N LYS A 95 8.44 -10.81 -0.73
CA LYS A 95 8.76 -11.10 0.68
C LYS A 95 9.58 -9.97 1.32
N ASP A 96 10.61 -9.49 0.62
CA ASP A 96 11.44 -8.38 1.09
C ASP A 96 10.63 -7.09 1.22
N LEU A 97 9.74 -6.81 0.25
CA LEU A 97 8.82 -5.67 0.30
C LEU A 97 7.93 -5.70 1.55
N HIS A 98 7.38 -6.85 1.90
CA HIS A 98 6.58 -7.00 3.12
C HIS A 98 7.42 -6.79 4.37
N ALA A 99 8.58 -7.40 4.47
CA ALA A 99 9.48 -7.24 5.62
C ALA A 99 9.88 -5.77 5.82
N MET A 100 10.22 -5.06 4.74
CA MET A 100 10.56 -3.63 4.79
C MET A 100 9.34 -2.77 5.17
N GLN A 101 8.15 -3.09 4.65
CA GLN A 101 6.91 -2.40 5.00
C GLN A 101 6.59 -2.54 6.48
N ASP A 102 6.67 -3.76 7.01
CA ASP A 102 6.38 -4.06 8.41
C ASP A 102 7.37 -3.35 9.33
N LYS A 103 8.65 -3.37 8.99
CA LYS A 103 9.69 -2.65 9.74
C LYS A 103 9.45 -1.13 9.75
N ALA A 104 9.15 -0.55 8.60
CA ALA A 104 8.84 0.89 8.49
C ALA A 104 7.55 1.25 9.23
N LYS A 105 6.54 0.39 9.18
CA LYS A 105 5.28 0.56 9.91
C LYS A 105 5.50 0.51 11.42
N SER A 106 6.19 -0.52 11.92
CA SER A 106 6.48 -0.67 13.36
C SER A 106 7.28 0.51 13.88
N ALA A 107 8.35 0.90 13.21
CA ALA A 107 9.17 2.04 13.61
C ALA A 107 8.36 3.34 13.68
N ALA A 108 7.45 3.58 12.72
CA ALA A 108 6.59 4.75 12.74
C ALA A 108 5.55 4.72 13.87
N ILE A 109 4.98 3.55 14.16
CA ILE A 109 4.04 3.36 15.27
C ILE A 109 4.75 3.58 16.62
N ASP A 110 5.97 3.04 16.78
CA ASP A 110 6.73 3.17 18.01
C ASP A 110 7.17 4.62 18.29
N ALA A 111 7.45 5.39 17.24
CA ALA A 111 7.75 6.80 17.34
C ALA A 111 6.52 7.72 17.52
N THR A 112 5.29 7.19 17.40
CA THR A 112 4.07 7.98 17.48
C THR A 112 3.53 7.96 18.91
N PRO A 113 3.44 9.10 19.64
CA PRO A 113 2.92 9.15 21.00
C PRO A 113 1.38 9.08 21.04
N GLY A 114 0.85 8.73 22.20
CA GLY A 114 -0.55 8.87 22.56
C GLY A 114 -1.55 8.03 21.75
N PRO A 115 -2.83 8.47 21.71
CA PRO A 115 -3.90 7.70 21.06
C PRO A 115 -3.78 7.65 19.53
N GLU A 116 -3.01 8.54 18.91
CA GLU A 116 -2.76 8.55 17.47
C GLU A 116 -1.95 7.33 17.00
N ARG A 117 -1.23 6.67 17.92
CA ARG A 117 -0.45 5.44 17.66
C ARG A 117 -1.29 4.30 17.07
N ARG A 118 -2.57 4.20 17.40
CA ARG A 118 -3.42 3.04 17.08
C ARG A 118 -4.45 3.28 15.98
N LYS A 119 -4.63 4.51 15.50
CA LYS A 119 -5.68 4.83 14.52
C LYS A 119 -5.34 4.34 13.13
N GLY A 120 -5.96 3.21 12.72
CA GLY A 120 -6.11 2.83 11.31
C GLY A 120 -4.82 2.68 10.48
N ASN A 121 -3.67 2.47 11.14
CA ASN A 121 -2.37 2.38 10.47
C ASN A 121 -2.18 0.99 9.85
N THR A 122 -2.89 0.69 8.76
CA THR A 122 -2.85 -0.62 8.10
C THR A 122 -1.56 -0.83 7.30
N ASN A 123 -0.88 0.24 6.88
CA ASN A 123 0.38 0.16 6.13
C ASN A 123 1.39 1.23 6.55
N ALA A 124 2.64 1.08 6.14
CA ALA A 124 3.75 1.98 6.49
C ALA A 124 3.49 3.45 6.11
N ALA A 125 2.79 3.69 5.01
CA ALA A 125 2.49 5.05 4.56
C ALA A 125 1.48 5.77 5.45
N GLN A 126 0.52 5.04 6.00
CA GLN A 126 -0.45 5.59 6.95
C GLN A 126 0.22 5.84 8.30
N ALA A 127 1.01 4.88 8.79
CA ALA A 127 1.77 5.02 10.02
C ALA A 127 2.72 6.23 9.96
N MET A 128 3.46 6.39 8.86
CA MET A 128 4.37 7.54 8.70
C MET A 128 3.64 8.88 8.60
N ARG A 129 2.44 8.92 8.00
CA ARG A 129 1.61 10.14 8.01
C ARG A 129 1.12 10.47 9.41
N ALA A 130 0.69 9.49 10.18
CA ALA A 130 0.27 9.69 11.56
C ALA A 130 1.41 10.26 12.41
N LEU A 131 2.61 9.70 12.29
CA LEU A 131 3.80 10.18 12.96
C LEU A 131 4.15 11.64 12.57
N LYS A 132 4.13 11.96 11.28
CA LYS A 132 4.40 13.34 10.79
C LYS A 132 3.33 14.33 11.29
N THR A 133 2.07 13.90 11.36
CA THR A 133 0.98 14.72 11.93
C THR A 133 1.18 14.94 13.41
N ALA A 134 1.50 13.89 14.19
CA ALA A 134 1.80 13.99 15.61
C ALA A 134 2.98 14.96 15.86
N ARG A 135 4.07 14.82 15.10
CA ARG A 135 5.22 15.72 15.18
C ARG A 135 4.89 17.18 14.88
N SER A 136 3.99 17.43 13.94
CA SER A 136 3.56 18.80 13.60
C SER A 136 2.72 19.45 14.70
N LYS A 137 1.96 18.65 15.48
CA LYS A 137 1.08 19.14 16.55
C LYS A 137 1.80 19.23 17.90
N HIS A 138 2.65 18.25 18.20
CA HIS A 138 3.30 18.03 19.48
C HIS A 138 4.78 17.65 19.26
N PRO A 139 5.62 18.57 18.73
CA PRO A 139 7.01 18.25 18.40
C PRO A 139 7.84 17.84 19.62
N GLU A 140 7.50 18.33 20.80
CA GLU A 140 8.14 18.04 22.10
C GLU A 140 7.91 16.61 22.59
N GLU A 141 6.82 15.97 22.16
CA GLU A 141 6.47 14.60 22.54
C GLU A 141 7.14 13.55 21.65
N ILE A 142 7.78 13.98 20.55
CA ILE A 142 8.39 13.07 19.57
C ILE A 142 9.88 12.91 19.86
N ASP A 143 10.27 11.69 20.20
CA ASP A 143 11.69 11.35 20.32
C ASP A 143 12.39 11.47 18.97
N LYS A 144 13.49 12.25 18.94
CA LYS A 144 14.23 12.55 17.72
C LYS A 144 14.83 11.30 17.07
N TYR A 145 15.35 10.37 17.87
CA TYR A 145 16.00 9.17 17.35
C TYR A 145 14.98 8.18 16.80
N LEU A 146 13.85 8.00 17.49
CA LEU A 146 12.76 7.17 17.01
C LEU A 146 12.18 7.73 15.70
N PHE A 147 12.02 9.05 15.60
CA PHE A 147 11.57 9.68 14.37
C PHE A 147 12.54 9.45 13.21
N GLN A 148 13.84 9.66 13.40
CA GLN A 148 14.86 9.44 12.38
C GLN A 148 14.92 7.97 11.95
N ASN A 149 14.82 7.05 12.89
CA ASN A 149 14.76 5.61 12.61
C ASN A 149 13.53 5.25 11.76
N ALA A 150 12.37 5.81 12.06
CA ALA A 150 11.15 5.62 11.29
C ALA A 150 11.29 6.18 9.86
N GLU A 151 11.86 7.37 9.71
CA GLU A 151 12.13 7.96 8.38
C GLU A 151 13.10 7.08 7.58
N PHE A 152 14.19 6.61 8.17
CA PHE A 152 15.17 5.75 7.51
C PHE A 152 14.53 4.47 6.96
N HIS A 153 13.74 3.77 7.77
CA HIS A 153 13.07 2.54 7.33
C HIS A 153 12.01 2.82 6.26
N PHE A 154 11.27 3.92 6.41
CA PHE A 154 10.28 4.31 5.42
C PHE A 154 10.90 4.68 4.07
N GLU A 155 11.97 5.46 4.06
CA GLU A 155 12.70 5.82 2.82
C GLU A 155 13.34 4.60 2.15
N THR A 156 13.88 3.67 2.94
CA THR A 156 14.41 2.40 2.43
C THR A 156 13.32 1.60 1.72
N PHE A 157 12.15 1.45 2.34
CA PHE A 157 11.00 0.82 1.74
C PHE A 157 10.54 1.54 0.45
N VAL A 158 10.43 2.87 0.47
CA VAL A 158 10.04 3.67 -0.70
C VAL A 158 11.01 3.47 -1.87
N ARG A 159 12.32 3.45 -1.61
CA ARG A 159 13.34 3.18 -2.65
C ARG A 159 13.16 1.81 -3.27
N TYR A 160 12.90 0.79 -2.46
CA TYR A 160 12.71 -0.58 -2.94
C TYR A 160 11.41 -0.72 -3.77
N VAL A 161 10.33 -0.06 -3.36
CA VAL A 161 9.09 0.05 -4.15
C VAL A 161 9.35 0.72 -5.50
N ARG A 162 10.12 1.81 -5.53
CA ARG A 162 10.48 2.50 -6.79
C ARG A 162 11.28 1.61 -7.72
N LEU A 163 12.21 0.86 -7.18
CA LEU A 163 13.07 -0.02 -7.95
C LEU A 163 12.29 -1.17 -8.61
N HIS A 164 11.38 -1.79 -7.88
CA HIS A 164 10.77 -3.05 -8.30
C HIS A 164 9.33 -2.93 -8.80
N LEU A 165 8.52 -2.01 -8.24
CA LEU A 165 7.09 -1.94 -8.53
C LEU A 165 6.68 -0.72 -9.34
N GLN A 166 7.06 0.49 -8.89
CA GLN A 166 6.56 1.75 -9.42
C GLN A 166 7.60 2.86 -9.30
N PRO A 167 8.32 3.21 -10.37
CA PRO A 167 9.41 4.19 -10.35
C PRO A 167 9.01 5.58 -9.86
N ASN A 168 7.75 5.95 -10.05
CA ASN A 168 7.21 7.25 -9.63
C ASN A 168 6.52 7.22 -8.25
N PHE A 169 6.65 6.11 -7.50
CA PHE A 169 6.06 6.01 -6.18
C PHE A 169 6.61 7.10 -5.26
N ARG A 170 5.71 7.96 -4.74
CA ARG A 170 6.03 9.06 -3.83
C ARG A 170 7.18 9.97 -4.29
N LYS A 171 7.37 10.17 -5.59
CA LYS A 171 8.17 11.29 -6.08
C LYS A 171 7.43 12.57 -5.69
N GLU A 172 8.13 13.47 -5.02
CA GLU A 172 7.64 14.81 -4.80
C GLU A 172 7.40 15.47 -6.15
N LYS A 173 6.25 16.16 -6.26
CA LYS A 173 5.95 17.00 -7.42
C LYS A 173 6.55 18.36 -7.22
#